data_0679d9008b4de8d1365554e817f9eab2
#
_entry.id   0679d9008b4de8d1365554e817f9eab2
#
_cell.length_a   1.000
_cell.length_b   1.000
_cell.length_c   1.000
_cell.angle_alpha   90.00
_cell.angle_beta   90.00
_cell.angle_gamma   90.00
#
_symmetry.space_group_name_H-M   'P 1'
#
loop_
_entity.id
_entity.type
_entity.pdbx_description
1 polymer ?
#
loop_
_entity_poly.entity_id
_entity_poly.type
_entity_poly.pdbx_seq_one_letter_code
_entity_poly.pdbx_strand_id
1 'polypeptide(L)'
;MATIYRNGRFFTGSDKSFAKCIIVQDGLIQYVGDESHPTIEKMKKGNFNEVDMLGRTILPGFIDGHMHLMLLGSSLKQLSLEKCKSLEDIRATIKAYAVTKPSLPRILCRGWMHSMTNGEAFASMIDDLDDRPILIDSKDLHFTWCNSAALQELGVEDKEDPAGGKIHRDENGKTTGLLSETAAQVFAWPHFANVSSMDQKLEAIEEAITAYTAVGCTGMVEMAMDENVWEVLQVLQSRKDLPFRLAAYWLIQPSPNEEKMISQVDRAIELHRKYNLTTSPNCRIAGIKIICDGVVDACTAALQEPYCNGKDPESLWTPDMLRRIVKHADSSDLQCALHAIGDRAIKMAVDTLEAVYKPGKRHRIEHLEMASPTDAKRLGQLGITASIQPVHSDPAILGAWPKLIGNHRASRAFPYNEFHEGGAVLALGSDSPTAPHDPLVNLYTATTRRSARDLENKSVVNEAAILSLATAISAATKGAAYSCFADAYTGSLEVGKTADFVVLDMEWSPGNLLEARVVQTWFEGQKVYAVDC
;
A
#
# COMPACT_ATOMS: atom_id res chain seq x y z
N MET A 1 14.45 -23.58 -22.43
CA MET A 1 14.54 -24.94 -21.82
C MET A 1 13.45 -25.06 -20.80
N ALA A 2 12.75 -26.22 -20.72
CA ALA A 2 11.69 -26.42 -19.74
C ALA A 2 12.27 -26.77 -18.35
N THR A 3 11.61 -26.35 -17.29
CA THR A 3 11.92 -26.72 -15.90
C THR A 3 10.69 -27.33 -15.24
N ILE A 4 10.86 -28.49 -14.64
CA ILE A 4 9.82 -29.17 -13.85
C ILE A 4 10.10 -28.88 -12.37
N TYR A 5 9.17 -28.19 -11.70
CA TYR A 5 9.18 -28.00 -10.26
C TYR A 5 8.24 -29.04 -9.65
N ARG A 6 8.75 -29.90 -8.78
CA ARG A 6 8.01 -31.04 -8.20
C ARG A 6 8.16 -31.15 -6.68
N ASN A 7 7.45 -32.08 -6.09
CA ASN A 7 7.49 -32.33 -4.64
C ASN A 7 7.21 -31.06 -3.83
N GLY A 8 6.16 -30.31 -4.23
CA GLY A 8 5.71 -29.10 -3.58
C GLY A 8 4.20 -29.09 -3.37
N ARG A 9 3.72 -28.16 -2.55
CA ARG A 9 2.30 -27.85 -2.37
C ARG A 9 1.99 -26.55 -3.09
N PHE A 10 1.56 -26.63 -4.35
CA PHE A 10 1.29 -25.48 -5.19
C PHE A 10 -0.15 -25.00 -5.03
N PHE A 11 -0.37 -23.88 -4.35
CA PHE A 11 -1.66 -23.23 -4.29
C PHE A 11 -1.93 -22.49 -5.60
N THR A 12 -2.96 -22.88 -6.32
CA THR A 12 -3.18 -22.35 -7.68
C THR A 12 -3.88 -21.00 -7.73
N GLY A 13 -4.42 -20.53 -6.60
CA GLY A 13 -5.26 -19.32 -6.55
C GLY A 13 -6.71 -19.56 -6.93
N SER A 14 -7.12 -20.83 -7.09
CA SER A 14 -8.51 -21.27 -7.27
C SER A 14 -8.98 -22.07 -6.07
N ASP A 15 -10.30 -22.10 -5.82
CA ASP A 15 -10.93 -22.67 -4.62
C ASP A 15 -10.70 -24.16 -4.39
N LYS A 16 -10.03 -24.86 -5.27
CA LYS A 16 -10.19 -26.32 -5.33
C LYS A 16 -8.98 -27.19 -5.12
N SER A 17 -7.74 -26.75 -5.23
CA SER A 17 -6.69 -27.72 -4.92
C SER A 17 -5.26 -27.18 -4.97
N PHE A 18 -4.44 -27.78 -4.14
CA PHE A 18 -2.99 -27.76 -4.31
C PHE A 18 -2.62 -28.72 -5.45
N ALA A 19 -1.88 -28.24 -6.43
CA ALA A 19 -1.15 -29.07 -7.36
C ALA A 19 0.15 -29.58 -6.71
N LYS A 20 0.77 -30.61 -7.27
CA LYS A 20 2.03 -31.20 -6.79
C LYS A 20 3.24 -30.80 -7.61
N CYS A 21 3.01 -30.35 -8.84
CA CYS A 21 4.07 -29.88 -9.72
C CYS A 21 3.57 -28.82 -10.71
N ILE A 22 4.51 -28.05 -11.23
CA ILE A 22 4.34 -27.17 -12.38
C ILE A 22 5.47 -27.38 -13.38
N ILE A 23 5.19 -27.15 -14.67
CA ILE A 23 6.21 -27.06 -15.72
C ILE A 23 6.25 -25.62 -16.19
N VAL A 24 7.45 -25.06 -16.23
CA VAL A 24 7.72 -23.70 -16.72
C VAL A 24 8.63 -23.80 -17.94
N GLN A 25 8.29 -23.09 -19.01
CA GLN A 25 9.11 -22.94 -20.18
C GLN A 25 9.00 -21.50 -20.69
N ASP A 26 10.15 -20.88 -20.96
CA ASP A 26 10.25 -19.50 -21.48
C ASP A 26 9.46 -18.49 -20.62
N GLY A 27 9.55 -18.65 -19.29
CA GLY A 27 8.88 -17.79 -18.30
C GLY A 27 7.39 -18.06 -18.12
N LEU A 28 6.79 -18.98 -18.89
CA LEU A 28 5.36 -19.29 -18.85
C LEU A 28 5.08 -20.66 -18.25
N ILE A 29 3.99 -20.79 -17.54
CA ILE A 29 3.50 -22.04 -16.99
C ILE A 29 2.86 -22.86 -18.12
N GLN A 30 3.39 -24.06 -18.36
CA GLN A 30 2.93 -24.99 -19.40
C GLN A 30 2.04 -26.10 -18.84
N TYR A 31 2.17 -26.39 -17.53
CA TYR A 31 1.39 -27.43 -16.85
C TYR A 31 1.29 -27.12 -15.36
N VAL A 32 0.16 -27.44 -14.79
CA VAL A 32 -0.12 -27.40 -13.34
C VAL A 32 -0.93 -28.65 -12.98
N GLY A 33 -0.47 -29.49 -12.05
CA GLY A 33 -1.22 -30.67 -11.65
C GLY A 33 -0.40 -31.71 -10.91
N ASP A 34 -0.73 -33.00 -11.14
CA ASP A 34 -0.08 -34.13 -10.50
C ASP A 34 1.17 -34.58 -11.27
N GLU A 35 2.16 -35.09 -10.53
CA GLU A 35 3.43 -35.59 -11.09
C GLU A 35 3.28 -36.84 -11.98
N SER A 36 2.19 -37.59 -11.82
CA SER A 36 1.89 -38.81 -12.60
C SER A 36 1.24 -38.53 -13.97
N HIS A 37 0.99 -37.27 -14.31
CA HIS A 37 0.32 -36.92 -15.55
C HIS A 37 1.21 -37.22 -16.80
N PRO A 38 0.66 -37.72 -17.92
CA PRO A 38 1.43 -38.05 -19.13
C PRO A 38 2.27 -36.92 -19.71
N THR A 39 1.89 -35.67 -19.47
CA THR A 39 2.66 -34.49 -19.87
C THR A 39 4.05 -34.49 -19.23
N ILE A 40 4.18 -34.91 -17.97
CA ILE A 40 5.47 -35.01 -17.26
C ILE A 40 6.36 -36.03 -17.94
N GLU A 41 5.83 -37.23 -18.23
CA GLU A 41 6.56 -38.29 -18.93
C GLU A 41 7.01 -37.88 -20.35
N LYS A 42 6.17 -37.10 -21.03
CA LYS A 42 6.52 -36.55 -22.35
C LYS A 42 7.67 -35.54 -22.25
N MET A 43 7.64 -34.65 -21.25
CA MET A 43 8.69 -33.65 -21.02
C MET A 43 10.01 -34.31 -20.62
N LYS A 44 9.99 -35.36 -19.82
CA LYS A 44 11.19 -36.13 -19.42
C LYS A 44 11.92 -36.80 -20.59
N LYS A 45 11.30 -36.94 -21.75
CA LYS A 45 11.98 -37.44 -22.97
C LYS A 45 12.79 -36.38 -23.70
N GLY A 46 12.63 -35.09 -23.33
CA GLY A 46 13.35 -33.97 -23.90
C GLY A 46 14.51 -33.46 -23.02
N ASN A 47 15.01 -32.29 -23.35
CA ASN A 47 15.99 -31.57 -22.53
C ASN A 47 15.25 -30.69 -21.53
N PHE A 48 15.35 -31.01 -20.23
CA PHE A 48 14.66 -30.28 -19.15
C PHE A 48 15.54 -30.18 -17.90
N ASN A 49 15.20 -29.22 -17.05
CA ASN A 49 15.70 -29.13 -15.67
C ASN A 49 14.64 -29.65 -14.71
N GLU A 50 15.07 -30.16 -13.57
CA GLU A 50 14.19 -30.60 -12.49
C GLU A 50 14.59 -29.93 -11.18
N VAL A 51 13.62 -29.37 -10.47
CA VAL A 51 13.82 -28.70 -9.18
C VAL A 51 12.90 -29.34 -8.15
N ASP A 52 13.49 -29.89 -7.10
CA ASP A 52 12.76 -30.43 -5.96
C ASP A 52 12.39 -29.30 -4.99
N MET A 53 11.09 -29.13 -4.72
CA MET A 53 10.55 -28.11 -3.81
C MET A 53 10.57 -28.54 -2.35
N LEU A 54 11.05 -29.74 -2.04
CA LEU A 54 11.26 -30.25 -0.69
C LEU A 54 9.99 -30.22 0.20
N GLY A 55 8.83 -30.44 -0.39
CA GLY A 55 7.53 -30.42 0.31
C GLY A 55 7.03 -29.02 0.69
N ARG A 56 7.74 -27.97 0.31
CA ARG A 56 7.39 -26.58 0.65
C ARG A 56 6.08 -26.13 0.03
N THR A 57 5.51 -25.07 0.59
CA THR A 57 4.32 -24.40 0.05
C THR A 57 4.73 -23.38 -1.00
N ILE A 58 4.13 -23.48 -2.17
CA ILE A 58 4.34 -22.54 -3.28
C ILE A 58 3.02 -21.79 -3.52
N LEU A 59 3.08 -20.47 -3.51
CA LEU A 59 1.97 -19.58 -3.81
C LEU A 59 2.25 -18.82 -5.11
N PRO A 60 1.24 -18.31 -5.82
CA PRO A 60 1.48 -17.25 -6.80
C PRO A 60 2.29 -16.13 -6.15
N GLY A 61 3.14 -15.47 -6.89
CA GLY A 61 3.87 -14.30 -6.38
C GLY A 61 2.90 -13.27 -5.82
N PHE A 62 3.19 -12.76 -4.64
CA PHE A 62 2.36 -11.73 -4.03
C PHE A 62 2.36 -10.46 -4.88
N ILE A 63 1.25 -9.77 -4.86
CA ILE A 63 1.10 -8.44 -5.44
C ILE A 63 0.62 -7.53 -4.32
N ASP A 64 1.45 -6.55 -3.95
CA ASP A 64 1.01 -5.53 -3.01
C ASP A 64 0.02 -4.62 -3.73
N GLY A 65 -1.26 -4.74 -3.37
CA GLY A 65 -2.38 -4.08 -4.04
C GLY A 65 -2.49 -2.59 -3.76
N HIS A 66 -1.69 -2.04 -2.85
CA HIS A 66 -1.66 -0.62 -2.47
C HIS A 66 -0.39 -0.32 -1.69
N MET A 67 0.53 0.46 -2.26
CA MET A 67 1.79 0.83 -1.64
C MET A 67 2.36 2.14 -2.20
N HIS A 68 3.42 2.65 -1.57
CA HIS A 68 4.13 3.87 -1.96
C HIS A 68 5.63 3.59 -2.11
N LEU A 69 6.09 3.36 -3.35
CA LEU A 69 7.42 2.83 -3.64
C LEU A 69 8.56 3.74 -3.16
N MET A 70 8.52 5.01 -3.55
CA MET A 70 9.56 5.99 -3.15
C MET A 70 9.53 6.26 -1.66
N LEU A 71 8.34 6.34 -1.06
CA LEU A 71 8.21 6.57 0.38
C LEU A 71 8.77 5.39 1.17
N LEU A 72 8.48 4.14 0.76
CA LEU A 72 9.09 2.97 1.39
C LEU A 72 10.62 3.03 1.28
N GLY A 73 11.15 3.16 0.06
CA GLY A 73 12.60 3.16 -0.14
C GLY A 73 13.30 4.24 0.65
N SER A 74 12.74 5.45 0.69
CA SER A 74 13.24 6.54 1.53
C SER A 74 13.17 6.19 3.01
N SER A 75 12.05 5.58 3.46
CA SER A 75 11.84 5.22 4.86
C SER A 75 12.80 4.14 5.37
N LEU A 76 13.27 3.24 4.50
CA LEU A 76 14.23 2.21 4.87
C LEU A 76 15.58 2.80 5.31
N LYS A 77 15.90 4.02 4.87
CA LYS A 77 17.11 4.76 5.23
C LYS A 77 16.92 5.73 6.39
N GLN A 78 15.68 6.04 6.77
CA GLN A 78 15.37 6.94 7.87
C GLN A 78 15.58 6.28 9.22
N LEU A 79 15.87 7.09 10.23
CA LEU A 79 15.93 6.63 11.61
C LEU A 79 14.55 6.18 12.08
N SER A 80 14.42 4.90 12.39
CA SER A 80 13.16 4.37 12.92
C SER A 80 12.99 4.73 14.40
N LEU A 81 11.86 5.34 14.74
CA LEU A 81 11.42 5.65 16.10
C LEU A 81 10.35 4.66 16.61
N GLU A 82 10.03 3.61 15.86
CA GLU A 82 8.94 2.67 16.19
C GLU A 82 9.12 1.93 17.52
N LYS A 83 10.37 1.85 18.01
CA LYS A 83 10.68 1.24 19.32
C LYS A 83 10.60 2.22 20.48
N CYS A 84 10.48 3.52 20.21
CA CYS A 84 10.34 4.55 21.23
C CYS A 84 8.95 4.46 21.86
N LYS A 85 8.88 4.76 23.15
CA LYS A 85 7.63 4.76 23.93
C LYS A 85 7.29 6.13 24.54
N SER A 86 8.26 7.04 24.53
CA SER A 86 8.17 8.36 25.14
C SER A 86 8.96 9.41 24.36
N LEU A 87 8.71 10.68 24.64
CA LEU A 87 9.52 11.79 24.15
C LEU A 87 11.01 11.64 24.51
N GLU A 88 11.28 11.13 25.70
CA GLU A 88 12.66 10.93 26.17
C GLU A 88 13.39 9.89 25.32
N ASP A 89 12.73 8.77 24.98
CA ASP A 89 13.28 7.76 24.06
C ASP A 89 13.56 8.34 22.68
N ILE A 90 12.62 9.13 22.13
CA ILE A 90 12.75 9.80 20.83
C ILE A 90 14.00 10.71 20.85
N ARG A 91 14.10 11.59 21.84
CA ARG A 91 15.22 12.51 21.97
C ARG A 91 16.57 11.79 22.09
N ALA A 92 16.65 10.76 22.94
CA ALA A 92 17.86 9.97 23.10
C ALA A 92 18.26 9.26 21.79
N THR A 93 17.29 8.68 21.09
CA THR A 93 17.52 7.99 19.82
C THR A 93 18.02 8.93 18.72
N ILE A 94 17.39 10.10 18.56
CA ILE A 94 17.82 11.11 17.57
C ILE A 94 19.21 11.64 17.89
N LYS A 95 19.49 12.00 19.16
CA LYS A 95 20.78 12.52 19.58
C LYS A 95 21.92 11.51 19.34
N ALA A 96 21.70 10.24 19.67
CA ALA A 96 22.66 9.18 19.39
C ALA A 96 22.92 9.02 17.88
N TYR A 97 21.88 9.03 17.07
CA TYR A 97 21.98 8.92 15.61
C TYR A 97 22.74 10.10 15.00
N ALA A 98 22.45 11.34 15.43
CA ALA A 98 23.08 12.56 14.95
C ALA A 98 24.60 12.51 15.08
N VAL A 99 25.10 12.00 16.21
CA VAL A 99 26.55 11.84 16.47
C VAL A 99 27.19 10.82 15.53
N THR A 100 26.48 9.73 15.20
CA THR A 100 27.00 8.67 14.31
C THR A 100 26.99 9.06 12.83
N LYS A 101 26.22 10.07 12.45
CA LYS A 101 26.00 10.51 11.06
C LYS A 101 26.24 12.02 10.90
N PRO A 102 27.45 12.53 11.17
CA PRO A 102 27.73 13.97 11.14
C PRO A 102 27.71 14.59 9.74
N SER A 103 27.87 13.77 8.69
CA SER A 103 27.90 14.26 7.29
C SER A 103 26.52 14.38 6.65
N LEU A 104 25.46 13.86 7.28
CA LEU A 104 24.12 14.01 6.73
C LEU A 104 23.66 15.47 6.81
N PRO A 105 23.08 16.03 5.74
CA PRO A 105 22.60 17.41 5.76
C PRO A 105 21.33 17.59 6.61
N ARG A 106 20.61 16.52 6.87
CA ARG A 106 19.34 16.47 7.62
C ARG A 106 19.24 15.17 8.40
N ILE A 107 18.44 15.18 9.46
CA ILE A 107 18.07 13.99 10.23
C ILE A 107 16.62 13.67 9.92
N LEU A 108 16.40 12.59 9.15
CA LEU A 108 15.09 12.12 8.77
C LEU A 108 14.70 10.94 9.64
N CYS A 109 13.54 11.02 10.27
CA CYS A 109 13.02 10.01 11.17
C CYS A 109 11.62 9.58 10.73
N ARG A 110 11.22 8.37 11.10
CA ARG A 110 9.89 7.82 10.83
C ARG A 110 9.33 7.06 12.01
N GLY A 111 8.01 6.87 11.99
CA GLY A 111 7.36 5.95 12.92
C GLY A 111 6.99 6.57 14.27
N TRP A 112 6.98 7.91 14.36
CA TRP A 112 6.44 8.61 15.52
C TRP A 112 4.91 8.44 15.59
N MET A 113 4.38 8.38 16.81
CA MET A 113 2.94 8.40 17.10
C MET A 113 2.63 9.45 18.17
N HIS A 114 1.49 10.11 18.04
CA HIS A 114 1.03 11.11 19.02
C HIS A 114 1.01 10.58 20.47
N SER A 115 0.74 9.31 20.67
CA SER A 115 0.75 8.65 21.99
C SER A 115 2.12 8.66 22.67
N MET A 116 3.22 8.75 21.91
CA MET A 116 4.59 8.80 22.45
C MET A 116 4.93 10.16 23.08
N THR A 117 4.15 11.20 22.76
CA THR A 117 4.40 12.59 23.19
C THR A 117 3.16 13.23 23.82
N ASN A 118 2.19 12.43 24.30
CA ASN A 118 0.93 12.88 24.88
C ASN A 118 0.12 13.82 23.96
N GLY A 119 0.26 13.65 22.65
CA GLY A 119 -0.41 14.46 21.63
C GLY A 119 0.32 15.75 21.24
N GLU A 120 1.47 16.04 21.83
CA GLU A 120 2.25 17.26 21.56
C GLU A 120 3.40 16.98 20.56
N ALA A 121 3.67 17.95 19.68
CA ALA A 121 4.74 17.89 18.71
C ALA A 121 5.24 19.30 18.39
N PHE A 122 5.94 19.91 19.36
CA PHE A 122 6.50 21.24 19.21
C PHE A 122 7.96 21.19 18.75
N ALA A 123 8.36 22.12 17.88
CA ALA A 123 9.75 22.26 17.43
C ALA A 123 10.73 22.37 18.62
N SER A 124 10.34 23.12 19.66
CA SER A 124 11.13 23.31 20.88
C SER A 124 11.44 22.01 21.64
N MET A 125 10.69 20.93 21.39
CA MET A 125 10.92 19.64 22.04
C MET A 125 12.12 18.89 21.45
N ILE A 126 12.60 19.31 20.26
CA ILE A 126 13.69 18.65 19.52
C ILE A 126 14.74 19.62 18.96
N ASP A 127 14.61 20.95 19.19
CA ASP A 127 15.55 21.96 18.69
C ASP A 127 16.96 21.83 19.27
N ASP A 128 17.08 21.38 20.51
CA ASP A 128 18.36 21.25 21.22
C ASP A 128 19.12 19.95 20.91
N LEU A 129 18.58 19.10 20.03
CA LEU A 129 19.17 17.81 19.71
C LEU A 129 20.29 17.89 18.69
N ASP A 130 20.12 18.76 17.66
CA ASP A 130 21.09 19.01 16.59
C ASP A 130 20.71 20.29 15.84
N ASP A 131 21.71 21.03 15.33
CA ASP A 131 21.48 22.27 14.58
C ASP A 131 20.92 22.03 13.16
N ARG A 132 21.01 20.81 12.65
CA ARG A 132 20.48 20.41 11.33
C ARG A 132 18.95 20.31 11.35
N PRO A 133 18.31 20.43 10.17
CA PRO A 133 16.89 20.10 10.03
C PRO A 133 16.60 18.69 10.53
N ILE A 134 15.64 18.56 11.45
CA ILE A 134 15.10 17.31 11.96
C ILE A 134 13.65 17.22 11.52
N LEU A 135 13.30 16.17 10.77
CA LEU A 135 11.96 15.92 10.30
C LEU A 135 11.57 14.49 10.68
N ILE A 136 10.41 14.38 11.30
CA ILE A 136 9.90 13.13 11.86
C ILE A 136 8.53 12.85 11.25
N ASP A 137 8.46 11.91 10.32
CA ASP A 137 7.17 11.48 9.78
C ASP A 137 6.44 10.61 10.81
N SER A 138 5.15 10.89 10.97
CA SER A 138 4.29 10.03 11.77
C SER A 138 4.17 8.64 11.12
N LYS A 139 3.78 7.66 11.92
CA LYS A 139 3.67 6.28 11.45
C LYS A 139 2.62 6.09 10.36
N ASP A 140 1.55 6.88 10.41
CA ASP A 140 0.46 6.90 9.44
C ASP A 140 0.72 7.81 8.24
N LEU A 141 1.85 8.55 8.24
CA LEU A 141 2.24 9.53 7.24
C LEU A 141 1.28 10.74 7.09
N HIS A 142 0.38 10.96 8.04
CA HIS A 142 -0.51 12.12 8.02
C HIS A 142 0.10 13.36 8.67
N PHE A 143 1.24 13.22 9.35
CA PHE A 143 1.91 14.32 10.06
C PHE A 143 3.42 14.29 9.82
N THR A 144 4.01 15.47 9.73
CA THR A 144 5.47 15.67 9.81
C THR A 144 5.77 16.62 10.95
N TRP A 145 6.53 16.15 11.94
CA TRP A 145 7.01 16.95 13.07
C TRP A 145 8.42 17.47 12.77
N CYS A 146 8.59 18.79 12.83
CA CYS A 146 9.78 19.53 12.42
C CYS A 146 10.41 20.25 13.60
N ASN A 147 11.75 20.31 13.66
CA ASN A 147 12.44 21.31 14.47
C ASN A 147 12.43 22.68 13.78
N SER A 148 12.90 23.72 14.45
CA SER A 148 12.94 25.09 13.91
C SER A 148 13.77 25.21 12.63
N ALA A 149 14.88 24.48 12.54
CA ALA A 149 15.72 24.45 11.34
C ALA A 149 14.97 23.84 10.13
N ALA A 150 14.19 22.79 10.36
CA ALA A 150 13.37 22.18 9.33
C ALA A 150 12.23 23.10 8.87
N LEU A 151 11.53 23.78 9.78
CA LEU A 151 10.49 24.75 9.42
C LEU A 151 11.06 25.89 8.56
N GLN A 152 12.26 26.37 8.90
CA GLN A 152 12.96 27.39 8.11
C GLN A 152 13.33 26.87 6.73
N GLU A 153 13.85 25.64 6.64
CA GLU A 153 14.21 25.01 5.35
C GLU A 153 13.00 24.80 4.45
N LEU A 154 11.86 24.40 5.02
CA LEU A 154 10.60 24.22 4.31
C LEU A 154 9.96 25.55 3.89
N GLY A 155 10.35 26.68 4.52
CA GLY A 155 9.81 28.01 4.24
C GLY A 155 8.33 28.13 4.50
N VAL A 156 7.81 27.48 5.56
CA VAL A 156 6.38 27.40 5.85
C VAL A 156 5.85 28.50 6.77
N GLU A 157 6.73 29.37 7.30
CA GLU A 157 6.35 30.39 8.28
C GLU A 157 5.24 31.32 7.77
N ASP A 158 5.39 31.83 6.55
CA ASP A 158 4.45 32.76 5.92
C ASP A 158 3.47 32.10 4.95
N LYS A 159 3.37 30.76 4.96
CA LYS A 159 2.44 30.04 4.07
C LYS A 159 1.05 29.98 4.69
N GLU A 160 0.03 30.01 3.84
CA GLU A 160 -1.36 29.70 4.24
C GLU A 160 -1.54 28.19 4.39
N ASP A 161 -2.51 27.80 5.20
CA ASP A 161 -2.93 26.40 5.31
C ASP A 161 -3.45 25.93 3.94
N PRO A 162 -2.93 24.80 3.41
CA PRO A 162 -3.48 24.24 2.19
C PRO A 162 -4.86 23.63 2.44
N ALA A 163 -5.67 23.52 1.40
CA ALA A 163 -6.97 22.86 1.49
C ALA A 163 -6.80 21.43 2.02
N GLY A 164 -7.49 21.10 3.12
CA GLY A 164 -7.41 19.79 3.77
C GLY A 164 -6.16 19.54 4.61
N GLY A 165 -5.33 20.54 4.89
CA GLY A 165 -4.16 20.43 5.75
C GLY A 165 -3.96 21.63 6.64
N LYS A 166 -3.06 21.51 7.62
CA LYS A 166 -2.79 22.59 8.59
C LYS A 166 -1.31 22.73 8.91
N ILE A 167 -0.82 23.96 8.87
CA ILE A 167 0.46 24.38 9.48
C ILE A 167 0.11 24.84 10.90
N HIS A 168 0.47 24.04 11.91
CA HIS A 168 0.11 24.37 13.29
C HIS A 168 0.88 25.59 13.78
N ARG A 169 0.15 26.55 14.40
CA ARG A 169 0.67 27.85 14.87
C ARG A 169 0.25 28.12 16.31
N ASP A 170 1.06 28.87 17.02
CA ASP A 170 0.75 29.39 18.34
C ASP A 170 -0.21 30.61 18.29
N GLU A 171 -0.52 31.16 19.44
CA GLU A 171 -1.40 32.34 19.61
C GLU A 171 -0.85 33.60 18.87
N ASN A 172 0.44 33.67 18.62
CA ASN A 172 1.11 34.77 17.92
C ASN A 172 1.24 34.53 16.40
N GLY A 173 0.71 33.40 15.91
CA GLY A 173 0.78 33.01 14.52
C GLY A 173 2.11 32.37 14.10
N LYS A 174 3.03 32.09 15.03
CA LYS A 174 4.31 31.44 14.75
C LYS A 174 4.11 29.93 14.61
N THR A 175 4.81 29.31 13.64
CA THR A 175 4.75 27.86 13.43
C THR A 175 5.26 27.09 14.65
N THR A 176 4.52 26.07 15.07
CA THR A 176 4.84 25.31 16.30
C THR A 176 5.72 24.09 16.06
N GLY A 177 5.80 23.58 14.83
CA GLY A 177 6.60 22.41 14.48
C GLY A 177 5.80 21.31 13.78
N LEU A 178 4.48 21.31 13.84
CA LEU A 178 3.66 20.24 13.27
C LEU A 178 2.99 20.68 11.95
N LEU A 179 3.17 19.86 10.93
CA LEU A 179 2.42 19.91 9.66
C LEU A 179 1.46 18.71 9.65
N SER A 180 0.19 18.92 9.30
CA SER A 180 -0.81 17.84 9.25
C SER A 180 -1.49 17.74 7.89
N GLU A 181 -1.82 16.50 7.53
CA GLU A 181 -2.56 16.13 6.32
C GLU A 181 -1.91 16.72 5.05
N THR A 182 -2.70 17.41 4.22
CA THR A 182 -2.21 18.03 2.99
C THR A 182 -1.01 18.97 3.22
N ALA A 183 -0.84 19.56 4.42
CA ALA A 183 0.32 20.39 4.68
C ALA A 183 1.64 19.58 4.72
N ALA A 184 1.63 18.38 5.30
CA ALA A 184 2.78 17.48 5.23
C ALA A 184 3.05 17.04 3.79
N GLN A 185 2.00 16.71 3.03
CA GLN A 185 2.09 16.24 1.65
C GLN A 185 2.53 17.32 0.66
N VAL A 186 2.18 18.58 0.88
CA VAL A 186 2.48 19.68 -0.04
C VAL A 186 3.83 20.36 0.29
N PHE A 187 4.20 20.41 1.55
CA PHE A 187 5.42 21.13 1.96
C PHE A 187 6.58 20.18 2.29
N ALA A 188 6.36 19.11 3.07
CA ALA A 188 7.46 18.25 3.49
C ALA A 188 7.85 17.22 2.41
N TRP A 189 6.92 16.46 1.89
CA TRP A 189 7.22 15.38 0.94
C TRP A 189 7.83 15.87 -0.38
N PRO A 190 7.29 16.92 -1.06
CA PRO A 190 7.93 17.43 -2.28
C PRO A 190 9.29 18.05 -2.01
N HIS A 191 9.49 18.64 -0.82
CA HIS A 191 10.79 19.15 -0.44
C HIS A 191 11.84 18.05 -0.45
N PHE A 192 11.56 16.89 0.21
CA PHE A 192 12.47 15.74 0.18
C PHE A 192 12.73 15.22 -1.22
N ALA A 193 11.67 15.12 -2.02
CA ALA A 193 11.79 14.71 -3.40
C ALA A 193 12.68 15.68 -4.21
N ASN A 194 12.59 16.98 -3.94
CA ASN A 194 13.36 18.01 -4.65
C ASN A 194 14.82 18.12 -4.19
N VAL A 195 15.09 17.93 -2.89
CA VAL A 195 16.47 18.03 -2.36
C VAL A 195 17.27 16.75 -2.50
N SER A 196 16.62 15.62 -2.78
CA SER A 196 17.28 14.34 -3.06
C SER A 196 17.85 14.33 -4.47
N SER A 197 19.11 13.92 -4.61
CA SER A 197 19.70 13.72 -5.94
C SER A 197 19.03 12.55 -6.67
N MET A 198 19.14 12.52 -8.00
CA MET A 198 18.65 11.39 -8.81
C MET A 198 19.25 10.05 -8.33
N ASP A 199 20.52 10.01 -7.96
CA ASP A 199 21.17 8.79 -7.47
C ASP A 199 20.59 8.34 -6.13
N GLN A 200 20.28 9.26 -5.21
CA GLN A 200 19.61 8.94 -3.94
C GLN A 200 18.20 8.38 -4.15
N LYS A 201 17.45 8.95 -5.10
CA LYS A 201 16.10 8.48 -5.47
C LYS A 201 16.15 7.10 -6.11
N LEU A 202 17.11 6.86 -7.02
CA LEU A 202 17.33 5.55 -7.65
C LEU A 202 17.66 4.49 -6.60
N GLU A 203 18.60 4.79 -5.70
CA GLU A 203 18.98 3.89 -4.63
C GLU A 203 17.80 3.57 -3.69
N ALA A 204 16.96 4.57 -3.36
CA ALA A 204 15.76 4.35 -2.55
C ALA A 204 14.77 3.38 -3.24
N ILE A 205 14.50 3.58 -4.53
CA ILE A 205 13.63 2.67 -5.29
C ILE A 205 14.23 1.26 -5.38
N GLU A 206 15.53 1.13 -5.62
CA GLU A 206 16.20 -0.18 -5.69
C GLU A 206 16.16 -0.93 -4.34
N GLU A 207 16.30 -0.21 -3.23
CA GLU A 207 16.13 -0.80 -1.90
C GLU A 207 14.68 -1.26 -1.64
N ALA A 208 13.68 -0.46 -2.03
CA ALA A 208 12.30 -0.87 -1.92
C ALA A 208 12.00 -2.13 -2.76
N ILE A 209 12.51 -2.19 -3.99
CA ILE A 209 12.38 -3.37 -4.86
C ILE A 209 13.01 -4.61 -4.19
N THR A 210 14.21 -4.46 -3.64
CA THR A 210 14.91 -5.53 -2.92
C THR A 210 14.09 -6.00 -1.71
N ALA A 211 13.54 -5.07 -0.93
CA ALA A 211 12.71 -5.38 0.22
C ALA A 211 11.44 -6.14 -0.19
N TYR A 212 10.75 -5.72 -1.26
CA TYR A 212 9.55 -6.40 -1.74
C TYR A 212 9.83 -7.79 -2.33
N THR A 213 10.91 -7.94 -3.11
CA THR A 213 11.27 -9.26 -3.65
C THR A 213 11.66 -10.24 -2.54
N ALA A 214 12.28 -9.76 -1.46
CA ALA A 214 12.64 -10.57 -0.30
C ALA A 214 11.43 -11.13 0.47
N VAL A 215 10.28 -10.45 0.40
CA VAL A 215 9.02 -10.91 1.03
C VAL A 215 8.06 -11.58 0.04
N GLY A 216 8.53 -11.95 -1.15
CA GLY A 216 7.75 -12.75 -2.11
C GLY A 216 6.89 -11.95 -3.07
N CYS A 217 7.01 -10.62 -3.12
CA CYS A 217 6.26 -9.79 -4.05
C CYS A 217 6.87 -9.82 -5.45
N THR A 218 6.02 -10.00 -6.46
CA THR A 218 6.34 -9.98 -7.88
C THR A 218 5.59 -8.87 -8.62
N GLY A 219 4.69 -8.19 -7.94
CA GLY A 219 3.94 -7.05 -8.47
C GLY A 219 3.58 -6.07 -7.37
N MET A 220 3.39 -4.81 -7.77
CA MET A 220 3.08 -3.69 -6.88
C MET A 220 2.10 -2.75 -7.55
N VAL A 221 1.22 -2.16 -6.74
CA VAL A 221 0.27 -1.14 -7.18
C VAL A 221 0.60 0.16 -6.44
N GLU A 222 1.22 1.09 -7.16
CA GLU A 222 1.65 2.39 -6.62
C GLU A 222 0.47 3.36 -6.54
N MET A 223 0.16 3.83 -5.33
CA MET A 223 -1.03 4.61 -5.02
C MET A 223 -0.73 6.05 -4.61
N ALA A 224 0.10 6.74 -5.36
CA ALA A 224 0.27 8.19 -5.38
C ALA A 224 1.43 8.59 -6.30
N MET A 225 1.43 8.06 -7.52
CA MET A 225 2.46 8.38 -8.52
C MET A 225 2.44 9.87 -8.86
N ASP A 226 3.62 10.46 -8.90
CA ASP A 226 3.85 11.83 -9.36
C ASP A 226 5.04 11.90 -10.34
N GLU A 227 5.35 13.10 -10.82
CA GLU A 227 6.49 13.31 -11.75
C GLU A 227 7.83 12.90 -11.12
N ASN A 228 8.02 13.17 -9.83
CA ASN A 228 9.31 12.88 -9.15
C ASN A 228 9.62 11.38 -9.12
N VAL A 229 8.62 10.56 -8.83
CA VAL A 229 8.76 9.11 -8.78
C VAL A 229 8.81 8.53 -10.20
N TRP A 230 7.95 9.05 -11.10
CA TRP A 230 7.86 8.56 -12.47
C TRP A 230 9.15 8.77 -13.26
N GLU A 231 9.78 9.93 -13.13
CA GLU A 231 11.07 10.23 -13.78
C GLU A 231 12.17 9.24 -13.35
N VAL A 232 12.25 8.93 -12.07
CA VAL A 232 13.22 7.95 -11.54
C VAL A 232 12.99 6.56 -12.09
N LEU A 233 11.72 6.12 -12.17
CA LEU A 233 11.36 4.84 -12.78
C LEU A 233 11.73 4.76 -14.26
N GLN A 234 11.55 5.86 -15.02
CA GLN A 234 11.97 5.92 -16.42
C GLN A 234 13.50 5.78 -16.56
N VAL A 235 14.26 6.45 -15.70
CA VAL A 235 15.72 6.29 -15.67
C VAL A 235 16.11 4.86 -15.32
N LEU A 236 15.47 4.26 -14.32
CA LEU A 236 15.76 2.90 -13.89
C LEU A 236 15.46 1.87 -15.01
N GLN A 237 14.30 1.99 -15.66
CA GLN A 237 13.91 1.13 -16.80
C GLN A 237 14.87 1.25 -17.99
N SER A 238 15.46 2.43 -18.22
CA SER A 238 16.46 2.59 -19.28
C SER A 238 17.79 1.88 -19.00
N ARG A 239 18.05 1.54 -17.73
CA ARG A 239 19.30 0.88 -17.29
C ARG A 239 19.19 -0.63 -17.18
N LYS A 240 18.03 -1.15 -16.79
CA LYS A 240 17.80 -2.59 -16.57
C LYS A 240 16.32 -2.96 -16.60
N ASP A 241 16.05 -4.24 -16.86
CA ASP A 241 14.72 -4.79 -16.67
C ASP A 241 14.39 -4.85 -15.18
N LEU A 242 13.14 -4.53 -14.86
CA LEU A 242 12.64 -4.58 -13.49
C LEU A 242 12.23 -6.02 -13.14
N PRO A 243 12.66 -6.56 -11.98
CA PRO A 243 12.31 -7.92 -11.55
C PRO A 243 10.91 -8.01 -10.92
N PHE A 244 9.98 -7.15 -11.34
CA PHE A 244 8.61 -7.04 -10.84
C PHE A 244 7.74 -6.23 -11.81
N ARG A 245 6.42 -6.25 -11.58
CA ARG A 245 5.47 -5.41 -12.30
C ARG A 245 4.96 -4.27 -11.42
N LEU A 246 4.82 -3.09 -12.02
CA LEU A 246 4.28 -1.90 -11.37
C LEU A 246 3.08 -1.37 -12.16
N ALA A 247 1.92 -1.28 -11.50
CA ALA A 247 0.77 -0.55 -11.97
C ALA A 247 0.61 0.72 -11.13
N ALA A 248 0.81 1.89 -11.74
CA ALA A 248 0.81 3.16 -11.04
C ALA A 248 -0.47 3.96 -11.27
N TYR A 249 -0.94 4.64 -10.22
CA TYR A 249 -2.09 5.52 -10.22
C TYR A 249 -1.63 6.95 -9.96
N TRP A 250 -1.89 7.82 -10.93
CA TRP A 250 -1.45 9.21 -10.91
C TRP A 250 -2.25 10.01 -9.88
N LEU A 251 -1.57 10.66 -8.95
CA LEU A 251 -2.22 11.44 -7.89
C LEU A 251 -2.88 12.69 -8.47
N ILE A 252 -4.16 12.87 -8.18
CA ILE A 252 -4.93 14.08 -8.48
C ILE A 252 -5.19 14.81 -7.17
N GLN A 253 -4.57 15.98 -7.04
CA GLN A 253 -4.74 16.83 -5.86
C GLN A 253 -5.94 17.77 -6.03
N PRO A 254 -6.74 17.99 -4.98
CA PRO A 254 -7.82 18.95 -5.01
C PRO A 254 -7.28 20.38 -5.21
N SER A 255 -8.04 21.20 -5.92
CA SER A 255 -7.71 22.60 -6.15
C SER A 255 -8.98 23.44 -6.23
N PRO A 256 -9.00 24.68 -5.75
CA PRO A 256 -10.09 25.62 -6.02
C PRO A 256 -10.25 25.93 -7.53
N ASN A 257 -9.18 25.77 -8.31
CA ASN A 257 -9.18 25.96 -9.76
C ASN A 257 -9.44 24.61 -10.47
N GLU A 258 -10.60 24.50 -11.11
CA GLU A 258 -11.02 23.29 -11.84
C GLU A 258 -10.07 22.97 -13.01
N GLU A 259 -9.59 23.98 -13.76
CA GLU A 259 -8.67 23.77 -14.87
C GLU A 259 -7.36 23.09 -14.41
N LYS A 260 -6.89 23.44 -13.21
CA LYS A 260 -5.70 22.83 -12.60
C LYS A 260 -5.94 21.35 -12.26
N MET A 261 -7.13 20.99 -11.83
CA MET A 261 -7.47 19.58 -11.57
C MET A 261 -7.60 18.79 -12.87
N ILE A 262 -8.28 19.35 -13.87
CA ILE A 262 -8.41 18.74 -15.21
C ILE A 262 -7.03 18.51 -15.84
N SER A 263 -6.12 19.49 -15.76
CA SER A 263 -4.77 19.34 -16.32
C SER A 263 -3.96 18.20 -15.70
N GLN A 264 -4.17 17.89 -14.41
CA GLN A 264 -3.55 16.72 -13.78
C GLN A 264 -4.10 15.41 -14.37
N VAL A 265 -5.40 15.33 -14.64
CA VAL A 265 -6.02 14.16 -15.31
C VAL A 265 -5.51 14.05 -16.74
N ASP A 266 -5.44 15.15 -17.48
CA ASP A 266 -4.91 15.16 -18.85
C ASP A 266 -3.47 14.65 -18.90
N ARG A 267 -2.66 15.02 -17.91
CA ARG A 267 -1.30 14.46 -17.76
C ARG A 267 -1.32 12.95 -17.57
N ALA A 268 -2.19 12.44 -16.70
CA ALA A 268 -2.35 11.00 -16.51
C ALA A 268 -2.80 10.29 -17.81
N ILE A 269 -3.71 10.90 -18.58
CA ILE A 269 -4.16 10.40 -19.87
C ILE A 269 -3.01 10.33 -20.89
N GLU A 270 -2.19 11.37 -20.96
CA GLU A 270 -1.00 11.41 -21.83
C GLU A 270 -0.05 10.26 -21.50
N LEU A 271 0.27 10.10 -20.21
CA LEU A 271 1.16 9.05 -19.74
C LEU A 271 0.58 7.65 -19.96
N HIS A 272 -0.71 7.45 -19.70
CA HIS A 272 -1.39 6.18 -19.93
C HIS A 272 -1.38 5.78 -21.43
N ARG A 273 -1.58 6.71 -22.34
CA ARG A 273 -1.49 6.43 -23.79
C ARG A 273 -0.12 5.90 -24.18
N LYS A 274 0.93 6.39 -23.53
CA LYS A 274 2.32 5.99 -23.80
C LYS A 274 2.73 4.72 -23.03
N TYR A 275 2.27 4.58 -21.78
CA TYR A 275 2.68 3.53 -20.86
C TYR A 275 1.45 2.79 -20.31
N ASN A 276 0.82 1.98 -21.13
CA ASN A 276 -0.33 1.15 -20.78
C ASN A 276 0.02 -0.33 -20.77
N LEU A 277 -0.98 -1.17 -20.55
CA LEU A 277 -0.81 -2.62 -20.47
C LEU A 277 -0.18 -3.24 -21.74
N THR A 278 -0.45 -2.66 -22.91
CA THR A 278 0.07 -3.17 -24.19
C THR A 278 1.49 -2.66 -24.48
N THR A 279 1.76 -1.40 -24.19
CA THR A 279 3.02 -0.74 -24.56
C THR A 279 4.10 -0.86 -23.48
N SER A 280 3.72 -1.02 -22.21
CA SER A 280 4.63 -1.09 -21.07
C SER A 280 4.05 -1.97 -19.94
N PRO A 281 3.88 -3.29 -20.18
CA PRO A 281 3.16 -4.19 -19.26
C PRO A 281 3.78 -4.26 -17.86
N ASN A 282 5.10 -4.14 -17.75
CA ASN A 282 5.83 -4.29 -16.49
C ASN A 282 5.98 -2.99 -15.69
N CYS A 283 5.71 -1.81 -16.29
CA CYS A 283 5.67 -0.54 -15.55
C CYS A 283 4.78 0.45 -16.29
N ARG A 284 3.57 0.66 -15.79
CA ARG A 284 2.54 1.41 -16.51
C ARG A 284 1.75 2.36 -15.63
N ILE A 285 1.13 3.33 -16.25
CA ILE A 285 0.08 4.15 -15.62
C ILE A 285 -1.25 3.44 -15.86
N ALA A 286 -1.87 2.94 -14.78
CA ALA A 286 -3.13 2.20 -14.84
C ALA A 286 -4.35 3.12 -14.68
N GLY A 287 -4.20 4.22 -13.95
CA GLY A 287 -5.31 5.09 -13.62
C GLY A 287 -4.91 6.33 -12.85
N ILE A 288 -5.90 6.89 -12.14
CA ILE A 288 -5.73 8.03 -11.24
C ILE A 288 -6.03 7.64 -9.79
N LYS A 289 -5.34 8.29 -8.86
CA LYS A 289 -5.59 8.23 -7.41
C LYS A 289 -6.18 9.55 -6.94
N ILE A 290 -7.27 9.46 -6.16
CA ILE A 290 -7.91 10.59 -5.50
C ILE A 290 -8.04 10.28 -4.02
N ILE A 291 -7.67 11.21 -3.15
CA ILE A 291 -7.83 11.11 -1.69
C ILE A 291 -9.10 11.88 -1.33
N CYS A 292 -10.15 11.17 -0.87
CA CYS A 292 -11.45 11.77 -0.59
C CYS A 292 -11.56 12.33 0.82
N ASP A 293 -10.89 11.73 1.80
CA ASP A 293 -10.89 12.15 3.21
C ASP A 293 -9.57 11.74 3.89
N GLY A 294 -9.45 12.03 5.18
CA GLY A 294 -8.32 11.62 6.00
C GLY A 294 -8.59 10.33 6.78
N VAL A 295 -8.05 10.23 8.02
CA VAL A 295 -8.04 9.02 8.86
C VAL A 295 -8.84 9.20 10.14
N VAL A 296 -9.31 8.09 10.73
CA VAL A 296 -10.08 8.10 11.98
C VAL A 296 -9.25 8.60 13.16
N ASP A 297 -7.99 8.17 13.28
CA ASP A 297 -7.12 8.50 14.43
C ASP A 297 -6.85 10.00 14.55
N ALA A 298 -6.76 10.72 13.43
CA ALA A 298 -6.61 12.18 13.39
C ALA A 298 -7.94 12.95 13.48
N CYS A 299 -9.06 12.25 13.48
CA CYS A 299 -10.40 12.82 13.35
C CYS A 299 -10.57 13.65 12.06
N THR A 300 -10.08 13.14 10.93
CA THR A 300 -10.12 13.76 9.60
C THR A 300 -10.86 12.91 8.57
N ALA A 301 -11.20 11.66 8.90
CA ALA A 301 -12.11 10.85 8.09
C ALA A 301 -13.53 11.45 8.11
N ALA A 302 -14.18 11.56 6.96
CA ALA A 302 -15.51 12.15 6.83
C ALA A 302 -16.58 11.11 7.18
N LEU A 303 -17.23 11.31 8.34
CA LEU A 303 -18.21 10.41 8.92
C LEU A 303 -19.64 10.94 8.75
N GLN A 304 -20.64 10.05 8.65
CA GLN A 304 -22.06 10.44 8.66
C GLN A 304 -22.49 10.98 10.02
N GLU A 305 -22.02 10.39 11.11
CA GLU A 305 -22.21 10.89 12.47
C GLU A 305 -20.89 11.53 12.94
N PRO A 306 -20.91 12.71 13.58
CA PRO A 306 -19.72 13.37 14.10
C PRO A 306 -18.88 12.47 15.03
N TYR A 307 -17.62 12.81 15.20
CA TYR A 307 -16.77 12.20 16.21
C TYR A 307 -17.31 12.49 17.63
N CYS A 308 -16.99 11.62 18.58
CA CYS A 308 -17.44 11.78 19.97
C CYS A 308 -16.95 13.08 20.64
N ASN A 309 -15.89 13.69 20.13
CA ASN A 309 -15.38 14.99 20.57
C ASN A 309 -16.03 16.19 19.85
N GLY A 310 -17.05 15.95 19.02
CA GLY A 310 -17.80 16.97 18.29
C GLY A 310 -17.17 17.43 16.97
N LYS A 311 -15.99 16.92 16.59
CA LYS A 311 -15.44 17.19 15.25
C LYS A 311 -16.32 16.55 14.16
N ASP A 312 -16.53 17.27 13.07
CA ASP A 312 -17.30 16.83 11.90
C ASP A 312 -16.59 17.30 10.61
N PRO A 313 -15.48 16.65 10.21
CA PRO A 313 -14.74 17.05 9.03
C PRO A 313 -15.51 16.75 7.75
N GLU A 314 -15.44 17.66 6.79
CA GLU A 314 -15.94 17.44 5.44
C GLU A 314 -14.94 16.62 4.60
N SER A 315 -15.43 16.02 3.52
CA SER A 315 -14.59 15.40 2.51
C SER A 315 -13.74 16.47 1.81
N LEU A 316 -12.54 16.10 1.35
CA LEU A 316 -11.62 17.00 0.62
C LEU A 316 -12.17 17.43 -0.76
N TRP A 317 -13.19 16.73 -1.24
CA TRP A 317 -13.85 16.97 -2.51
C TRP A 317 -15.34 17.22 -2.32
N THR A 318 -15.91 18.16 -3.05
CA THR A 318 -17.35 18.20 -3.18
C THR A 318 -17.82 17.08 -4.13
N PRO A 319 -19.05 16.54 -3.95
CA PRO A 319 -19.57 15.49 -4.83
C PRO A 319 -19.54 15.85 -6.32
N ASP A 320 -19.80 17.13 -6.65
CA ASP A 320 -19.82 17.59 -8.04
C ASP A 320 -18.41 17.65 -8.64
N MET A 321 -17.42 18.15 -7.90
CA MET A 321 -16.02 18.17 -8.34
C MET A 321 -15.51 16.75 -8.55
N LEU A 322 -15.71 15.86 -7.57
CA LEU A 322 -15.27 14.46 -7.64
C LEU A 322 -15.88 13.77 -8.87
N ARG A 323 -17.19 13.95 -9.11
CA ARG A 323 -17.90 13.36 -10.26
C ARG A 323 -17.34 13.84 -11.60
N ARG A 324 -17.00 15.13 -11.73
CA ARG A 324 -16.41 15.67 -12.97
C ARG A 324 -15.05 15.07 -13.25
N ILE A 325 -14.19 15.00 -12.27
CA ILE A 325 -12.83 14.44 -12.39
C ILE A 325 -12.89 12.94 -12.72
N VAL A 326 -13.68 12.17 -11.99
CA VAL A 326 -13.87 10.73 -12.24
C VAL A 326 -14.46 10.48 -13.64
N LYS A 327 -15.46 11.28 -14.07
CA LYS A 327 -16.05 11.16 -15.40
C LYS A 327 -15.03 11.46 -16.50
N HIS A 328 -14.17 12.46 -16.31
CA HIS A 328 -13.14 12.82 -17.28
C HIS A 328 -12.11 11.67 -17.42
N ALA A 329 -11.65 11.12 -16.31
CA ALA A 329 -10.73 9.98 -16.29
C ALA A 329 -11.36 8.70 -16.90
N ASP A 330 -12.60 8.33 -16.49
CA ASP A 330 -13.30 7.14 -17.00
C ASP A 330 -13.56 7.21 -18.50
N SER A 331 -13.93 8.39 -19.01
CA SER A 331 -14.17 8.57 -20.45
C SER A 331 -12.90 8.46 -21.30
N SER A 332 -11.72 8.50 -20.67
CA SER A 332 -10.40 8.33 -21.28
C SER A 332 -9.76 6.97 -20.96
N ASP A 333 -10.57 6.00 -20.52
CA ASP A 333 -10.15 4.62 -20.16
C ASP A 333 -9.21 4.50 -18.96
N LEU A 334 -9.05 5.56 -18.18
CA LEU A 334 -8.32 5.50 -16.91
C LEU A 334 -9.18 4.86 -15.83
N GLN A 335 -8.59 3.96 -15.08
CA GLN A 335 -9.18 3.43 -13.86
C GLN A 335 -9.10 4.49 -12.74
N CYS A 336 -10.14 4.57 -11.89
CA CYS A 336 -10.15 5.46 -10.73
C CYS A 336 -9.95 4.67 -9.44
N ALA A 337 -9.00 5.09 -8.61
CA ALA A 337 -8.74 4.59 -7.28
C ALA A 337 -9.06 5.72 -6.28
N LEU A 338 -10.11 5.53 -5.46
CA LEU A 338 -10.62 6.53 -4.55
C LEU A 338 -10.32 6.11 -3.11
N HIS A 339 -9.44 6.86 -2.42
CA HIS A 339 -9.25 6.67 -0.98
C HIS A 339 -10.50 7.15 -0.25
N ALA A 340 -11.11 6.31 0.55
CA ALA A 340 -12.25 6.65 1.36
C ALA A 340 -12.29 5.77 2.64
N ILE A 341 -12.14 6.40 3.78
CA ILE A 341 -12.08 5.77 5.11
C ILE A 341 -13.38 5.95 5.86
N GLY A 342 -13.87 7.18 5.99
CA GLY A 342 -15.14 7.48 6.65
C GLY A 342 -16.35 7.05 5.82
N ASP A 343 -17.43 6.66 6.49
CA ASP A 343 -18.64 6.16 5.82
C ASP A 343 -19.34 7.20 4.94
N ARG A 344 -19.19 8.51 5.23
CA ARG A 344 -19.64 9.61 4.35
C ARG A 344 -18.80 9.66 3.07
N ALA A 345 -17.47 9.58 3.19
CA ALA A 345 -16.58 9.58 2.05
C ALA A 345 -16.75 8.31 1.19
N ILE A 346 -16.90 7.14 1.83
CA ILE A 346 -17.16 5.87 1.12
C ILE A 346 -18.45 5.96 0.32
N LYS A 347 -19.53 6.44 0.93
CA LYS A 347 -20.80 6.64 0.22
C LYS A 347 -20.65 7.57 -0.98
N MET A 348 -19.96 8.70 -0.82
CA MET A 348 -19.69 9.65 -1.90
C MET A 348 -18.87 8.99 -3.04
N ALA A 349 -17.86 8.20 -2.69
CA ALA A 349 -17.04 7.46 -3.67
C ALA A 349 -17.88 6.42 -4.43
N VAL A 350 -18.69 5.62 -3.75
CA VAL A 350 -19.59 4.63 -4.36
C VAL A 350 -20.59 5.33 -5.28
N ASP A 351 -21.28 6.39 -4.82
CA ASP A 351 -22.25 7.16 -5.60
C ASP A 351 -21.60 7.78 -6.86
N THR A 352 -20.37 8.23 -6.74
CA THR A 352 -19.60 8.80 -7.86
C THR A 352 -19.26 7.74 -8.91
N LEU A 353 -18.79 6.57 -8.48
CA LEU A 353 -18.45 5.47 -9.39
C LEU A 353 -19.69 4.83 -10.02
N GLU A 354 -20.80 4.77 -9.29
CA GLU A 354 -22.10 4.34 -9.85
C GLU A 354 -22.57 5.24 -11.00
N ALA A 355 -22.37 6.56 -10.89
CA ALA A 355 -22.76 7.52 -11.91
C ALA A 355 -22.00 7.36 -13.24
N VAL A 356 -20.83 6.72 -13.22
CA VAL A 356 -20.02 6.40 -14.42
C VAL A 356 -19.98 4.90 -14.71
N TYR A 357 -20.80 4.10 -14.03
CA TYR A 357 -20.77 2.65 -14.09
C TYR A 357 -20.84 2.11 -15.52
N LYS A 358 -19.86 1.26 -15.84
CA LYS A 358 -19.84 0.40 -17.02
C LYS A 358 -19.22 -0.94 -16.64
N PRO A 359 -19.78 -2.08 -17.09
CA PRO A 359 -19.18 -3.39 -16.84
C PRO A 359 -17.70 -3.44 -17.25
N GLY A 360 -16.86 -4.03 -16.39
CA GLY A 360 -15.45 -4.28 -16.69
C GLY A 360 -14.49 -3.12 -16.43
N LYS A 361 -14.96 -1.95 -15.99
CA LYS A 361 -14.07 -0.81 -15.62
C LYS A 361 -13.24 -1.08 -14.37
N ARG A 362 -13.71 -1.93 -13.47
CA ARG A 362 -12.98 -2.39 -12.26
C ARG A 362 -12.43 -1.22 -11.42
N HIS A 363 -13.15 -0.07 -11.36
CA HIS A 363 -12.76 1.00 -10.45
C HIS A 363 -12.58 0.47 -9.04
N ARG A 364 -11.80 1.17 -8.22
CA ARG A 364 -11.47 0.67 -6.90
C ARG A 364 -11.65 1.74 -5.83
N ILE A 365 -12.00 1.30 -4.64
CA ILE A 365 -12.02 2.14 -3.44
C ILE A 365 -11.01 1.56 -2.46
N GLU A 366 -10.14 2.43 -1.96
CA GLU A 366 -9.05 2.10 -1.07
C GLU A 366 -9.51 2.26 0.39
N HIS A 367 -9.01 1.41 1.28
CA HIS A 367 -9.22 1.38 2.72
C HIS A 367 -10.59 0.86 3.16
N LEU A 368 -11.69 1.55 2.88
CA LEU A 368 -13.06 1.11 3.17
C LEU A 368 -13.30 0.79 4.65
N GLU A 369 -12.60 1.48 5.58
CA GLU A 369 -12.53 1.09 6.98
C GLU A 369 -13.88 1.17 7.70
N MET A 370 -14.69 2.19 7.38
CA MET A 370 -16.00 2.45 8.02
C MET A 370 -17.19 2.15 7.08
N ALA A 371 -17.01 1.30 6.07
CA ALA A 371 -18.05 1.02 5.06
C ALA A 371 -19.37 0.57 5.69
N SER A 372 -20.48 1.15 5.23
CA SER A 372 -21.82 0.70 5.64
C SER A 372 -22.17 -0.67 5.01
N PRO A 373 -23.10 -1.46 5.59
CA PRO A 373 -23.56 -2.72 4.99
C PRO A 373 -24.15 -2.51 3.60
N THR A 374 -24.80 -1.37 3.39
CA THR A 374 -25.40 -1.01 2.09
C THR A 374 -24.31 -0.78 1.04
N ASP A 375 -23.28 0.02 1.37
CA ASP A 375 -22.21 0.31 0.44
C ASP A 375 -21.32 -0.91 0.21
N ALA A 376 -21.06 -1.73 1.24
CA ALA A 376 -20.36 -3.01 1.10
C ALA A 376 -21.00 -3.90 0.02
N LYS A 377 -22.33 -4.02 0.02
CA LYS A 377 -23.06 -4.78 -0.99
C LYS A 377 -23.01 -4.16 -2.38
N ARG A 378 -23.06 -2.81 -2.47
CA ARG A 378 -23.00 -2.08 -3.75
C ARG A 378 -21.66 -2.27 -4.44
N LEU A 379 -20.54 -2.46 -3.73
CA LEU A 379 -19.24 -2.72 -4.35
C LEU A 379 -19.30 -3.88 -5.32
N GLY A 380 -19.82 -5.03 -4.89
CA GLY A 380 -19.95 -6.21 -5.76
C GLY A 380 -20.94 -5.99 -6.92
N GLN A 381 -22.09 -5.35 -6.67
CA GLN A 381 -23.09 -5.04 -7.68
C GLN A 381 -22.56 -4.14 -8.80
N LEU A 382 -21.65 -3.23 -8.46
CA LEU A 382 -21.04 -2.26 -9.38
C LEU A 382 -19.68 -2.75 -9.92
N GLY A 383 -19.22 -3.94 -9.55
CA GLY A 383 -17.91 -4.45 -9.94
C GLY A 383 -16.75 -3.57 -9.46
N ILE A 384 -16.94 -2.86 -8.35
CA ILE A 384 -15.91 -2.04 -7.71
C ILE A 384 -15.00 -2.98 -6.90
N THR A 385 -13.70 -2.86 -7.09
CA THR A 385 -12.72 -3.59 -6.29
C THR A 385 -12.63 -3.00 -4.88
N ALA A 386 -12.77 -3.85 -3.87
CA ALA A 386 -12.48 -3.47 -2.49
C ALA A 386 -10.98 -3.65 -2.22
N SER A 387 -10.25 -2.54 -2.20
CA SER A 387 -8.82 -2.52 -1.88
C SER A 387 -8.65 -2.29 -0.39
N ILE A 388 -8.15 -3.30 0.31
CA ILE A 388 -8.11 -3.34 1.77
C ILE A 388 -6.68 -3.52 2.28
N GLN A 389 -6.41 -2.93 3.45
CA GLN A 389 -5.13 -2.99 4.14
C GLN A 389 -5.34 -3.62 5.53
N PRO A 390 -5.36 -4.96 5.63
CA PRO A 390 -5.64 -5.64 6.91
C PRO A 390 -4.73 -5.21 8.05
N VAL A 391 -3.49 -4.85 7.79
CA VAL A 391 -2.54 -4.32 8.79
C VAL A 391 -3.00 -3.04 9.48
N HIS A 392 -3.93 -2.27 8.87
CA HIS A 392 -4.56 -1.10 9.50
C HIS A 392 -5.62 -1.50 10.54
N SER A 393 -6.12 -2.72 10.49
CA SER A 393 -7.06 -3.25 11.48
C SER A 393 -6.38 -3.96 12.65
N ASP A 394 -5.08 -3.79 12.83
CA ASP A 394 -4.33 -4.40 13.94
C ASP A 394 -4.81 -3.82 15.29
N PRO A 395 -5.27 -4.66 16.24
CA PRO A 395 -5.82 -4.19 17.51
C PRO A 395 -4.87 -3.30 18.31
N ALA A 396 -3.55 -3.44 18.15
CA ALA A 396 -2.57 -2.63 18.89
C ALA A 396 -2.63 -1.14 18.52
N ILE A 397 -3.16 -0.78 17.34
CA ILE A 397 -3.27 0.62 16.90
C ILE A 397 -4.68 1.18 17.01
N LEU A 398 -5.70 0.37 17.25
CA LEU A 398 -7.09 0.80 17.28
C LEU A 398 -7.60 1.17 18.69
N GLY A 399 -6.71 1.25 19.69
CA GLY A 399 -7.09 1.47 21.08
C GLY A 399 -7.83 2.80 21.35
N ALA A 400 -7.64 3.82 20.53
CA ALA A 400 -8.32 5.10 20.62
C ALA A 400 -9.72 5.12 19.97
N TRP A 401 -9.99 4.24 19.02
CA TRP A 401 -11.20 4.26 18.19
C TRP A 401 -12.52 4.24 18.96
N PRO A 402 -12.70 3.41 20.02
CA PRO A 402 -13.94 3.46 20.81
C PRO A 402 -14.23 4.82 21.44
N LYS A 403 -13.18 5.60 21.77
CA LYS A 403 -13.32 6.96 22.31
C LYS A 403 -13.56 7.99 21.22
N LEU A 404 -13.03 7.79 20.04
CA LEU A 404 -13.14 8.73 18.91
C LEU A 404 -14.48 8.60 18.20
N ILE A 405 -14.95 7.38 17.94
CA ILE A 405 -16.12 7.10 17.10
C ILE A 405 -17.23 6.30 17.82
N GLY A 406 -17.04 5.94 19.08
CA GLY A 406 -17.96 5.11 19.85
C GLY A 406 -17.83 3.61 19.57
N ASN A 407 -18.18 2.78 20.57
CA ASN A 407 -18.04 1.32 20.49
C ASN A 407 -18.82 0.71 19.33
N HIS A 408 -20.02 1.21 19.04
CA HIS A 408 -20.90 0.65 18.00
C HIS A 408 -20.28 0.77 16.60
N ARG A 409 -19.55 1.84 16.29
CA ARG A 409 -18.83 2.03 15.02
C ARG A 409 -17.52 1.28 15.03
N ALA A 410 -16.73 1.40 16.10
CA ALA A 410 -15.43 0.73 16.21
C ALA A 410 -15.52 -0.80 16.11
N SER A 411 -16.55 -1.41 16.71
CA SER A 411 -16.73 -2.87 16.67
C SER A 411 -17.09 -3.43 15.29
N ARG A 412 -17.56 -2.56 14.38
CA ARG A 412 -17.94 -2.95 13.02
C ARG A 412 -16.89 -2.53 11.97
N ALA A 413 -15.85 -1.82 12.35
CA ALA A 413 -14.85 -1.32 11.42
C ALA A 413 -14.15 -2.46 10.64
N PHE A 414 -13.68 -2.14 9.44
CA PHE A 414 -12.97 -3.08 8.53
C PHE A 414 -13.80 -4.33 8.18
N PRO A 415 -14.98 -4.21 7.57
CA PRO A 415 -15.92 -5.31 7.35
C PRO A 415 -15.58 -6.17 6.11
N TYR A 416 -14.37 -6.72 6.05
CA TYR A 416 -13.82 -7.38 4.86
C TYR A 416 -14.67 -8.54 4.32
N ASN A 417 -15.25 -9.34 5.23
CA ASN A 417 -16.10 -10.45 4.82
C ASN A 417 -17.41 -9.98 4.16
N GLU A 418 -17.95 -8.81 4.58
CA GLU A 418 -19.13 -8.23 3.94
C GLU A 418 -18.87 -7.84 2.47
N PHE A 419 -17.66 -7.37 2.15
CA PHE A 419 -17.27 -7.08 0.76
C PHE A 419 -17.22 -8.36 -0.06
N HIS A 420 -16.59 -9.41 0.49
CA HIS A 420 -16.48 -10.71 -0.16
C HIS A 420 -17.85 -11.36 -0.39
N GLU A 421 -18.69 -11.43 0.63
CA GLU A 421 -20.06 -11.94 0.55
C GLU A 421 -20.95 -11.09 -0.37
N GLY A 422 -20.69 -9.79 -0.45
CA GLY A 422 -21.33 -8.87 -1.38
C GLY A 422 -20.92 -9.06 -2.85
N GLY A 423 -19.92 -9.93 -3.11
CA GLY A 423 -19.43 -10.24 -4.45
C GLY A 423 -18.35 -9.29 -4.97
N ALA A 424 -17.81 -8.42 -4.12
CA ALA A 424 -16.68 -7.58 -4.50
C ALA A 424 -15.40 -8.40 -4.59
N VAL A 425 -14.55 -8.10 -5.57
CA VAL A 425 -13.19 -8.62 -5.61
C VAL A 425 -12.37 -7.89 -4.56
N LEU A 426 -11.72 -8.66 -3.65
CA LEU A 426 -10.79 -8.13 -2.68
C LEU A 426 -9.39 -8.01 -3.29
N ALA A 427 -8.72 -6.89 -3.05
CA ALA A 427 -7.29 -6.71 -3.32
C ALA A 427 -6.60 -6.31 -2.01
N LEU A 428 -5.63 -7.11 -1.55
CA LEU A 428 -4.84 -6.78 -0.38
C LEU A 428 -3.65 -5.90 -0.75
N GLY A 429 -3.42 -4.86 0.04
CA GLY A 429 -2.24 -4.02 -0.01
C GLY A 429 -1.70 -3.72 1.38
N SER A 430 -0.47 -3.26 1.48
CA SER A 430 0.15 -2.90 2.75
C SER A 430 -0.03 -1.44 3.12
N ASP A 431 -0.19 -0.58 2.13
CA ASP A 431 -0.07 0.87 2.25
C ASP A 431 1.30 1.29 2.84
N SER A 432 2.32 0.48 2.52
CA SER A 432 3.67 0.72 3.04
C SER A 432 4.22 2.06 2.51
N PRO A 433 4.88 2.85 3.39
CA PRO A 433 5.42 2.51 4.71
C PRO A 433 4.52 2.83 5.92
N THR A 434 3.24 3.18 5.73
CA THR A 434 2.31 3.38 6.88
C THR A 434 2.19 2.12 7.73
N ALA A 435 2.36 0.96 7.09
CA ALA A 435 2.39 -0.35 7.72
C ALA A 435 3.51 -1.23 7.11
N PRO A 436 3.82 -2.39 7.73
CA PRO A 436 4.81 -3.31 7.18
C PRO A 436 4.45 -3.79 5.77
N HIS A 437 5.44 -3.80 4.87
CA HIS A 437 5.30 -4.27 3.48
C HIS A 437 5.25 -5.81 3.35
N ASP A 438 5.46 -6.56 4.43
CA ASP A 438 5.44 -8.02 4.42
C ASP A 438 4.01 -8.56 4.26
N PRO A 439 3.70 -9.27 3.15
CA PRO A 439 2.37 -9.84 2.92
C PRO A 439 1.94 -10.85 3.98
N LEU A 440 2.88 -11.56 4.63
CA LEU A 440 2.54 -12.56 5.66
C LEU A 440 1.94 -11.90 6.90
N VAL A 441 2.43 -10.71 7.28
CA VAL A 441 1.86 -9.89 8.36
C VAL A 441 0.44 -9.44 8.01
N ASN A 442 0.24 -9.02 6.77
CA ASN A 442 -1.06 -8.59 6.25
C ASN A 442 -2.06 -9.76 6.24
N LEU A 443 -1.63 -10.92 5.74
CA LEU A 443 -2.42 -12.16 5.75
C LEU A 443 -2.77 -12.63 7.16
N TYR A 444 -1.83 -12.53 8.12
CA TYR A 444 -2.09 -12.87 9.52
C TYR A 444 -3.23 -12.03 10.09
N THR A 445 -3.16 -10.71 9.93
CA THR A 445 -4.20 -9.81 10.42
C THR A 445 -5.54 -10.04 9.71
N ALA A 446 -5.55 -10.27 8.39
CA ALA A 446 -6.76 -10.58 7.63
C ALA A 446 -7.47 -11.86 8.11
N THR A 447 -6.69 -12.88 8.52
CA THR A 447 -7.20 -14.23 8.83
C THR A 447 -7.38 -14.51 10.31
N THR A 448 -6.86 -13.66 11.20
CA THR A 448 -6.98 -13.83 12.65
C THR A 448 -7.65 -12.64 13.32
N ARG A 449 -7.59 -11.46 12.72
CA ARG A 449 -8.01 -10.17 13.31
C ARG A 449 -7.29 -9.84 14.61
N ARG A 450 -6.13 -10.48 14.84
CA ARG A 450 -5.27 -10.29 16.00
C ARG A 450 -4.08 -9.40 15.65
N SER A 451 -3.43 -8.87 16.69
CA SER A 451 -2.26 -8.06 16.51
C SER A 451 -1.06 -8.88 16.03
N ALA A 452 -0.45 -8.44 14.93
CA ALA A 452 0.87 -8.90 14.49
C ALA A 452 2.02 -8.06 15.10
N ARG A 453 1.70 -6.91 15.71
CA ARG A 453 2.65 -5.96 16.32
C ARG A 453 2.90 -6.24 17.79
N ASP A 454 1.86 -6.67 18.50
CA ASP A 454 1.87 -6.98 19.92
C ASP A 454 1.19 -8.35 20.13
N LEU A 455 1.99 -9.40 20.19
CA LEU A 455 1.51 -10.78 20.34
C LEU A 455 0.90 -11.06 21.73
N GLU A 456 1.16 -10.20 22.71
CA GLU A 456 0.52 -10.28 24.02
C GLU A 456 -0.90 -9.70 24.02
N ASN A 457 -1.22 -8.84 23.05
CA ASN A 457 -2.56 -8.34 22.85
C ASN A 457 -3.47 -9.43 22.27
N LYS A 458 -4.38 -9.95 23.08
CA LYS A 458 -5.31 -11.02 22.69
C LYS A 458 -6.63 -10.51 22.09
N SER A 459 -6.78 -9.19 21.93
CA SER A 459 -7.98 -8.59 21.33
C SER A 459 -8.18 -9.05 19.90
N VAL A 460 -9.44 -9.18 19.51
CA VAL A 460 -9.88 -9.47 18.13
C VAL A 460 -10.79 -8.32 17.70
N VAL A 461 -10.49 -7.70 16.55
CA VAL A 461 -11.29 -6.61 16.01
C VAL A 461 -12.26 -7.15 14.96
N ASN A 462 -13.57 -6.97 15.16
CA ASN A 462 -14.61 -7.39 14.23
C ASN A 462 -14.43 -8.84 13.75
N GLU A 463 -14.67 -9.80 14.63
CA GLU A 463 -14.48 -11.24 14.36
C GLU A 463 -15.26 -11.73 13.12
N ALA A 464 -16.41 -11.11 12.82
CA ALA A 464 -17.22 -11.44 11.64
C ALA A 464 -16.50 -11.10 10.30
N ALA A 465 -15.46 -10.25 10.35
CA ALA A 465 -14.68 -9.86 9.18
C ALA A 465 -13.47 -10.78 8.89
N ILE A 466 -13.27 -11.85 9.66
CA ILE A 466 -12.20 -12.84 9.44
C ILE A 466 -12.35 -13.46 8.05
N LEU A 467 -11.27 -13.43 7.27
CA LEU A 467 -11.20 -14.09 5.97
C LEU A 467 -10.60 -15.50 6.12
N SER A 468 -11.02 -16.43 5.26
CA SER A 468 -10.31 -17.72 5.14
C SER A 468 -8.88 -17.47 4.61
N LEU A 469 -7.93 -18.35 4.97
CA LEU A 469 -6.55 -18.23 4.47
C LEU A 469 -6.49 -18.28 2.93
N ALA A 470 -7.30 -19.12 2.30
CA ALA A 470 -7.37 -19.18 0.84
C ALA A 470 -7.91 -17.89 0.22
N THR A 471 -8.95 -17.29 0.81
CA THR A 471 -9.52 -16.01 0.37
C THR A 471 -8.50 -14.89 0.52
N ALA A 472 -7.80 -14.80 1.65
CA ALA A 472 -6.81 -13.77 1.92
C ALA A 472 -5.60 -13.88 0.97
N ILE A 473 -5.06 -15.10 0.74
CA ILE A 473 -3.98 -15.33 -0.24
C ILE A 473 -4.46 -14.98 -1.65
N SER A 474 -5.68 -15.39 -2.03
CA SER A 474 -6.24 -15.02 -3.33
C SER A 474 -6.38 -13.52 -3.49
N ALA A 475 -6.73 -12.78 -2.44
CA ALA A 475 -6.81 -11.32 -2.47
C ALA A 475 -5.42 -10.64 -2.60
N ALA A 476 -4.36 -11.26 -2.02
CA ALA A 476 -2.98 -10.79 -2.13
C ALA A 476 -2.26 -11.23 -3.43
N THR A 477 -2.94 -11.98 -4.29
CA THR A 477 -2.40 -12.51 -5.54
C THR A 477 -3.35 -12.24 -6.70
N LYS A 478 -4.31 -13.13 -6.97
CA LYS A 478 -5.29 -13.04 -8.06
C LYS A 478 -6.18 -11.79 -7.96
N GLY A 479 -6.64 -11.45 -6.77
CA GLY A 479 -7.49 -10.27 -6.55
C GLY A 479 -6.71 -8.97 -6.77
N ALA A 480 -5.49 -8.89 -6.28
CA ALA A 480 -4.60 -7.75 -6.54
C ALA A 480 -4.25 -7.65 -8.04
N ALA A 481 -4.00 -8.77 -8.73
CA ALA A 481 -3.81 -8.79 -10.17
C ALA A 481 -5.07 -8.29 -10.92
N TYR A 482 -6.26 -8.77 -10.53
CA TYR A 482 -7.54 -8.32 -11.10
C TYR A 482 -7.74 -6.83 -10.93
N SER A 483 -7.38 -6.30 -9.75
CA SER A 483 -7.57 -4.88 -9.41
C SER A 483 -6.81 -3.92 -10.30
N CYS A 484 -5.80 -4.39 -11.03
CA CYS A 484 -4.99 -3.59 -11.95
C CYS A 484 -4.90 -4.19 -13.36
N PHE A 485 -5.88 -5.04 -13.76
CA PHE A 485 -5.95 -5.67 -15.09
C PHE A 485 -4.76 -6.59 -15.44
N ALA A 486 -4.09 -7.16 -14.44
CA ALA A 486 -2.96 -8.07 -14.64
C ALA A 486 -3.36 -9.57 -14.58
N ASP A 487 -4.60 -9.88 -14.24
CA ASP A 487 -5.10 -11.23 -13.97
C ASP A 487 -5.11 -12.16 -15.19
N ALA A 488 -5.01 -11.61 -16.40
CA ALA A 488 -4.86 -12.40 -17.61
C ALA A 488 -3.49 -13.10 -17.74
N TYR A 489 -2.44 -12.56 -17.09
CA TYR A 489 -1.08 -13.06 -17.26
C TYR A 489 -0.33 -13.35 -15.95
N THR A 490 -0.84 -12.94 -14.78
CA THR A 490 -0.22 -13.20 -13.46
C THR A 490 -1.27 -13.38 -12.36
N GLY A 491 -0.84 -13.53 -11.10
CA GLY A 491 -1.69 -13.60 -9.91
C GLY A 491 -2.26 -14.98 -9.59
N SER A 492 -2.06 -15.98 -10.43
CA SER A 492 -2.42 -17.37 -10.17
C SER A 492 -1.50 -18.33 -10.92
N LEU A 493 -1.35 -19.56 -10.42
CA LEU A 493 -0.57 -20.61 -11.09
C LEU A 493 -1.49 -21.37 -12.06
N GLU A 494 -1.67 -20.80 -13.25
CA GLU A 494 -2.52 -21.37 -14.31
C GLU A 494 -1.72 -21.48 -15.61
N VAL A 495 -2.05 -22.46 -16.46
CA VAL A 495 -1.40 -22.66 -17.76
C VAL A 495 -1.56 -21.41 -18.62
N GLY A 496 -0.47 -20.98 -19.25
CA GLY A 496 -0.39 -19.78 -20.09
C GLY A 496 -0.03 -18.50 -19.35
N LYS A 497 -0.07 -18.49 -18.02
CA LYS A 497 0.37 -17.34 -17.22
C LYS A 497 1.87 -17.37 -16.98
N THR A 498 2.41 -16.22 -16.59
CA THR A 498 3.82 -16.09 -16.19
C THR A 498 4.10 -16.90 -14.93
N ALA A 499 5.29 -17.46 -14.86
CA ALA A 499 5.75 -18.22 -13.71
C ALA A 499 6.26 -17.27 -12.61
N ASP A 500 5.31 -16.54 -12.01
CA ASP A 500 5.54 -15.68 -10.86
C ASP A 500 5.08 -16.43 -9.62
N PHE A 501 6.01 -16.81 -8.76
CA PHE A 501 5.66 -17.56 -7.56
C PHE A 501 6.65 -17.34 -6.42
N VAL A 502 6.16 -17.54 -5.21
CA VAL A 502 6.94 -17.51 -3.98
C VAL A 502 6.99 -18.90 -3.35
N VAL A 503 8.16 -19.31 -2.90
CA VAL A 503 8.39 -20.55 -2.16
C VAL A 503 8.51 -20.21 -0.69
N LEU A 504 7.67 -20.84 0.10
CA LEU A 504 7.54 -20.57 1.54
C LEU A 504 7.84 -21.83 2.36
N ASP A 505 8.62 -21.63 3.42
CA ASP A 505 8.64 -22.56 4.53
C ASP A 505 7.52 -22.14 5.49
N MET A 506 6.36 -22.79 5.37
CA MET A 506 5.18 -22.44 6.14
C MET A 506 4.25 -23.62 6.34
N GLU A 507 3.61 -23.65 7.49
CA GLU A 507 2.45 -24.46 7.75
C GLU A 507 1.17 -23.76 7.25
N TRP A 508 0.23 -24.52 6.64
CA TRP A 508 -1.04 -23.96 6.13
C TRP A 508 -2.01 -23.70 7.28
N SER A 509 -1.69 -22.70 8.08
CA SER A 509 -2.47 -22.28 9.25
C SER A 509 -2.38 -20.76 9.44
N PRO A 510 -3.50 -20.06 9.66
CA PRO A 510 -3.47 -18.61 9.95
C PRO A 510 -2.57 -18.24 11.13
N GLY A 511 -2.57 -19.06 12.21
CA GLY A 511 -1.79 -18.80 13.42
C GLY A 511 -0.28 -18.83 13.21
N ASN A 512 0.18 -19.54 12.17
CA ASN A 512 1.61 -19.77 11.92
C ASN A 512 2.18 -18.85 10.82
N LEU A 513 1.39 -17.90 10.30
CA LEU A 513 1.84 -17.00 9.24
C LEU A 513 3.00 -16.10 9.65
N LEU A 514 3.09 -15.71 10.93
CA LEU A 514 4.20 -14.89 11.43
C LEU A 514 5.51 -15.68 11.62
N GLU A 515 5.44 -17.01 11.64
CA GLU A 515 6.60 -17.91 11.69
C GLU A 515 7.06 -18.33 10.29
N ALA A 516 6.20 -18.14 9.28
CA ALA A 516 6.48 -18.48 7.90
C ALA A 516 7.63 -17.63 7.34
N ARG A 517 8.39 -18.23 6.39
CA ARG A 517 9.56 -17.57 5.79
C ARG A 517 9.52 -17.72 4.28
N VAL A 518 9.80 -16.62 3.59
CA VAL A 518 10.06 -16.64 2.16
C VAL A 518 11.45 -17.24 1.93
N VAL A 519 11.49 -18.31 1.16
CA VAL A 519 12.74 -19.02 0.81
C VAL A 519 13.23 -18.59 -0.56
N GLN A 520 12.31 -18.42 -1.52
CA GLN A 520 12.64 -17.98 -2.87
C GLN A 520 11.48 -17.17 -3.44
N THR A 521 11.81 -16.20 -4.27
CA THR A 521 10.86 -15.46 -5.11
C THR A 521 11.26 -15.62 -6.58
N TRP A 522 10.29 -15.96 -7.41
CA TRP A 522 10.47 -16.19 -8.84
C TRP A 522 9.58 -15.23 -9.63
N PHE A 523 10.18 -14.54 -10.58
CA PHE A 523 9.52 -13.60 -11.49
C PHE A 523 9.79 -14.04 -12.94
N GLU A 524 8.74 -14.28 -13.72
CA GLU A 524 8.82 -14.76 -15.11
C GLU A 524 9.73 -16.01 -15.26
N GLY A 525 9.64 -16.92 -14.28
CA GLY A 525 10.45 -18.15 -14.25
C GLY A 525 11.92 -17.94 -13.90
N GLN A 526 12.32 -16.73 -13.52
CA GLN A 526 13.66 -16.42 -13.04
C GLN A 526 13.65 -16.19 -11.53
N LYS A 527 14.63 -16.73 -10.83
CA LYS A 527 14.77 -16.56 -9.39
C LYS A 527 15.37 -15.19 -9.10
N VAL A 528 14.56 -14.29 -8.50
CA VAL A 528 14.92 -12.91 -8.17
C VAL A 528 15.32 -12.72 -6.71
N TYR A 529 14.98 -13.70 -5.86
CA TYR A 529 15.41 -13.73 -4.46
C TYR A 529 15.57 -15.16 -3.98
N ALA A 530 16.56 -15.42 -3.13
CA ALA A 530 16.71 -16.65 -2.35
C ALA A 530 17.44 -16.33 -1.04
N VAL A 531 17.04 -17.01 0.05
CA VAL A 531 17.87 -17.04 1.26
C VAL A 531 19.11 -17.90 1.00
N ASP A 532 20.25 -17.46 1.49
CA ASP A 532 21.46 -18.27 1.51
C ASP A 532 21.23 -19.49 2.40
N CYS A 533 21.43 -20.70 1.87
CA CYS A 533 21.29 -21.98 2.59
C CYS A 533 22.55 -22.31 3.37
#